data_cc7b54349898410dd95187fe3be7fd34
#
_entry.id   cc7b54349898410dd95187fe3be7fd34
#
_cell.length_a   1.000
_cell.length_b   1.000
_cell.length_c   1.000
_cell.angle_alpha   90.00
_cell.angle_beta   90.00
_cell.angle_gamma   90.00
#
_symmetry.space_group_name_H-M   'P 1'
#
loop_
_entity.id
_entity.type
_entity.pdbx_description
1 polymer ?
#
loop_
_entity_poly.entity_id
_entity_poly.type
_entity_poly.pdbx_seq_one_letter_code
_entity_poly.pdbx_strand_id
1 'polypeptide(L)'
;MAQPVLIINGHDYAPLVEELNITNNDLDAEGSGRDVQTGLMHRTRIATKMKATVKLLPLQQAQMLQLSADIAGTYYSATVVDPTTGARVTKSFYTSERPFGAQRLNRETGAPYYDGVTFSMIER
;
A
#
# COMPACT_ATOMS: atom_id res chain seq x y z
N MET A 1 5.50 3.85 21.82
CA MET A 1 4.68 4.31 20.69
C MET A 1 4.37 3.13 19.79
N ALA A 2 3.10 2.96 19.45
CA ALA A 2 2.69 1.85 18.57
C ALA A 2 3.14 2.12 17.13
N GLN A 3 3.66 1.09 16.48
CA GLN A 3 4.06 1.18 15.08
C GLN A 3 2.88 0.82 14.18
N PRO A 4 2.84 1.36 12.95
CA PRO A 4 1.85 0.91 11.98
C PRO A 4 1.97 -0.60 11.74
N VAL A 5 0.84 -1.25 11.47
CA VAL A 5 0.83 -2.66 11.14
C VAL A 5 0.96 -2.80 9.63
N LEU A 6 1.96 -3.53 9.18
CA LEU A 6 2.11 -3.87 7.78
C LEU A 6 2.79 -5.24 7.70
N ILE A 7 2.01 -6.25 7.29
CA ILE A 7 2.50 -7.61 7.11
C ILE A 7 2.18 -8.00 5.67
N ILE A 8 3.20 -8.34 4.89
CA ILE A 8 3.04 -8.73 3.49
C ILE A 8 3.55 -10.15 3.33
N ASN A 9 2.69 -11.06 2.86
CA ASN A 9 3.01 -12.49 2.68
C ASN A 9 3.62 -13.12 3.94
N GLY A 10 3.14 -12.68 5.12
CA GLY A 10 3.64 -13.19 6.39
C GLY A 10 4.91 -12.53 6.92
N HIS A 11 5.48 -11.59 6.18
CA HIS A 11 6.66 -10.85 6.60
C HIS A 11 6.25 -9.51 7.21
N ASP A 12 6.75 -9.22 8.41
CA ASP A 12 6.41 -8.01 9.15
C ASP A 12 7.32 -6.86 8.73
N TYR A 13 6.73 -5.83 8.13
CA TYR A 13 7.45 -4.63 7.71
C TYR A 13 7.21 -3.43 8.63
N ALA A 14 6.44 -3.61 9.71
CA ALA A 14 6.11 -2.51 10.61
C ALA A 14 7.33 -1.72 11.10
N PRO A 15 8.46 -2.36 11.49
CA PRO A 15 9.64 -1.62 11.92
C PRO A 15 10.27 -0.74 10.84
N LEU A 16 9.96 -0.99 9.57
CA LEU A 16 10.52 -0.28 8.44
C LEU A 16 9.60 0.83 7.91
N VAL A 17 8.36 0.88 8.40
CA VAL A 17 7.37 1.86 7.91
C VAL A 17 7.64 3.22 8.55
N GLU A 18 7.88 4.22 7.71
CA GLU A 18 7.95 5.62 8.16
C GLU A 18 6.55 6.22 8.21
N GLU A 19 5.74 5.96 7.19
CA GLU A 19 4.39 6.49 7.09
C GLU A 19 3.52 5.54 6.29
N LEU A 20 2.29 5.34 6.74
CA LEU A 20 1.31 4.51 6.06
C LEU A 20 0.00 5.29 5.94
N ASN A 21 -0.38 5.61 4.71
CA ASN A 21 -1.62 6.32 4.41
C ASN A 21 -2.62 5.37 3.79
N ILE A 22 -3.81 5.28 4.38
CA ILE A 22 -4.86 4.39 3.90
C ILE A 22 -6.03 5.23 3.41
N THR A 23 -6.50 4.94 2.21
CA THR A 23 -7.64 5.59 1.57
C THR A 23 -8.60 4.53 1.09
N ASN A 24 -9.89 4.72 1.33
CA ASN A 24 -10.93 3.89 0.77
C ASN A 24 -11.54 4.59 -0.43
N ASN A 25 -11.56 3.90 -1.56
CA ASN A 25 -12.12 4.42 -2.80
C ASN A 25 -13.37 3.63 -3.16
N ASP A 26 -14.46 4.35 -3.44
CA ASP A 26 -15.69 3.74 -3.89
C ASP A 26 -15.64 3.54 -5.41
N LEU A 27 -16.06 2.36 -5.86
CA LEU A 27 -16.24 2.08 -7.27
C LEU A 27 -17.71 2.22 -7.60
N ASP A 28 -18.04 3.14 -8.50
CA ASP A 28 -19.42 3.41 -8.92
C ASP A 28 -19.78 2.58 -10.15
N ALA A 29 -21.04 2.14 -10.21
CA ALA A 29 -21.55 1.43 -11.39
C ALA A 29 -21.58 2.36 -12.60
N GLU A 30 -21.41 1.78 -13.78
CA GLU A 30 -21.63 2.49 -15.03
C GLU A 30 -23.07 3.04 -15.07
N GLY A 31 -23.24 4.28 -15.48
CA GLY A 31 -24.52 4.94 -15.47
C GLY A 31 -24.80 5.78 -14.23
N SER A 32 -23.91 5.73 -13.23
CA SER A 32 -23.98 6.65 -12.09
C SER A 32 -23.77 8.07 -12.59
N GLY A 33 -24.51 9.01 -12.01
CA GLY A 33 -24.41 10.39 -12.40
C GLY A 33 -25.57 11.22 -11.88
N ARG A 34 -25.66 12.45 -12.33
CA ARG A 34 -26.72 13.38 -11.93
C ARG A 34 -27.92 13.24 -12.83
N ASP A 35 -29.11 13.17 -12.21
CA ASP A 35 -30.36 13.15 -12.94
C ASP A 35 -30.58 14.52 -13.62
N VAL A 36 -30.81 14.52 -14.94
CA VAL A 36 -30.95 15.74 -15.72
C VAL A 36 -32.26 16.47 -15.38
N GLN A 37 -33.33 15.72 -15.06
CA GLN A 37 -34.63 16.29 -14.78
C GLN A 37 -34.75 16.86 -13.38
N THR A 38 -34.23 16.14 -12.38
CA THR A 38 -34.34 16.51 -10.97
C THR A 38 -33.11 17.18 -10.43
N GLY A 39 -31.97 17.05 -11.11
CA GLY A 39 -30.69 17.54 -10.64
C GLY A 39 -30.08 16.69 -9.54
N LEU A 40 -30.68 15.57 -9.19
CA LEU A 40 -30.17 14.68 -8.14
C LEU A 40 -29.07 13.81 -8.68
N MET A 41 -28.06 13.57 -7.80
CA MET A 41 -26.97 12.68 -8.11
C MET A 41 -27.42 11.24 -7.89
N HIS A 42 -27.34 10.44 -8.95
CA HIS A 42 -27.52 9.00 -8.85
C HIS A 42 -26.17 8.34 -8.75
N ARG A 43 -25.95 7.60 -7.66
CA ARG A 43 -24.70 6.90 -7.44
C ARG A 43 -24.98 5.48 -7.03
N THR A 44 -24.46 4.53 -7.82
CA THR A 44 -24.54 3.11 -7.48
C THR A 44 -23.12 2.63 -7.16
N ARG A 45 -22.85 2.42 -5.87
CA ARG A 45 -21.55 1.96 -5.42
C ARG A 45 -21.46 0.45 -5.58
N ILE A 46 -20.54 -0.03 -6.45
CA ILE A 46 -20.30 -1.45 -6.66
C ILE A 46 -19.51 -2.04 -5.50
N ALA A 47 -18.47 -1.32 -5.08
CA ALA A 47 -17.55 -1.82 -4.05
C ALA A 47 -16.76 -0.66 -3.47
N THR A 48 -16.24 -0.87 -2.26
CA THR A 48 -15.26 0.03 -1.65
C THR A 48 -13.93 -0.69 -1.64
N LYS A 49 -12.91 -0.09 -2.23
CA LYS A 49 -11.56 -0.65 -2.31
C LYS A 49 -10.57 0.17 -1.50
N MET A 50 -9.69 -0.52 -0.79
CA MET A 50 -8.67 0.13 0.00
C MET A 50 -7.42 0.37 -0.84
N LYS A 51 -6.83 1.54 -0.66
CA LYS A 51 -5.52 1.89 -1.22
C LYS A 51 -4.61 2.31 -0.08
N ALA A 52 -3.48 1.66 0.06
CA ALA A 52 -2.49 1.98 1.09
C ALA A 52 -1.22 2.49 0.42
N THR A 53 -0.80 3.69 0.77
CA THR A 53 0.48 4.25 0.31
C THR A 53 1.49 4.08 1.43
N VAL A 54 2.56 3.34 1.17
CA VAL A 54 3.57 2.97 2.15
C VAL A 54 4.85 3.73 1.86
N LYS A 55 5.32 4.46 2.86
CA LYS A 55 6.62 5.13 2.82
C LYS A 55 7.53 4.46 3.84
N LEU A 56 8.69 4.00 3.38
CA LEU A 56 9.59 3.20 4.20
C LEU A 56 10.83 3.99 4.60
N LEU A 57 11.38 3.61 5.74
CA LEU A 57 12.71 4.04 6.16
C LEU A 57 13.77 3.47 5.20
N PRO A 58 15.00 3.99 5.20
CA PRO A 58 16.03 3.44 4.32
C PRO A 58 16.19 1.92 4.49
N LEU A 59 16.25 1.21 3.38
CA LEU A 59 16.31 -0.26 3.35
C LEU A 59 17.70 -0.74 2.97
N GLN A 60 18.17 -1.77 3.67
CA GLN A 60 19.37 -2.49 3.26
C GLN A 60 19.06 -3.42 2.10
N GLN A 61 20.08 -3.90 1.41
CA GLN A 61 19.91 -4.77 0.24
C GLN A 61 19.08 -6.02 0.55
N ALA A 62 19.31 -6.65 1.70
CA ALA A 62 18.55 -7.84 2.07
C ALA A 62 17.08 -7.55 2.27
N GLN A 63 16.77 -6.40 2.87
CA GLN A 63 15.39 -5.95 3.08
C GLN A 63 14.71 -5.63 1.74
N MET A 64 15.42 -5.00 0.82
CA MET A 64 14.90 -4.68 -0.50
C MET A 64 14.63 -5.96 -1.30
N LEU A 65 15.50 -6.95 -1.21
CA LEU A 65 15.28 -8.24 -1.87
C LEU A 65 13.99 -8.89 -1.38
N GLN A 66 13.76 -8.91 -0.07
CA GLN A 66 12.55 -9.47 0.50
C GLN A 66 11.30 -8.70 0.05
N LEU A 67 11.34 -7.37 0.13
CA LEU A 67 10.22 -6.53 -0.25
C LEU A 67 9.89 -6.69 -1.74
N SER A 68 10.89 -6.64 -2.61
CA SER A 68 10.67 -6.75 -4.05
C SER A 68 10.05 -8.10 -4.42
N ALA A 69 10.47 -9.17 -3.75
CA ALA A 69 9.87 -10.49 -3.96
C ALA A 69 8.41 -10.54 -3.49
N ASP A 70 8.11 -9.91 -2.36
CA ASP A 70 6.76 -9.93 -1.79
C ASP A 70 5.75 -9.18 -2.65
N ILE A 71 6.14 -8.05 -3.26
CA ILE A 71 5.22 -7.23 -4.05
C ILE A 71 5.29 -7.52 -5.56
N ALA A 72 6.12 -8.46 -5.98
CA ALA A 72 6.34 -8.75 -7.41
C ALA A 72 5.21 -9.55 -8.03
N GLY A 73 4.44 -10.30 -7.24
CA GLY A 73 3.37 -11.13 -7.76
C GLY A 73 2.21 -10.32 -8.31
N THR A 74 1.36 -10.98 -9.11
CA THR A 74 0.13 -10.35 -9.63
C THR A 74 -0.74 -9.85 -8.47
N TYR A 75 -0.86 -10.67 -7.43
CA TYR A 75 -1.55 -10.32 -6.19
C TYR A 75 -0.76 -10.87 -5.02
N TYR A 76 -0.85 -10.22 -3.89
CA TYR A 76 -0.23 -10.68 -2.65
C TYR A 76 -1.14 -10.39 -1.47
N SER A 77 -0.95 -11.14 -0.38
CA SER A 77 -1.71 -10.95 0.86
C SER A 77 -1.01 -9.92 1.73
N ALA A 78 -1.75 -8.95 2.24
CA ALA A 78 -1.21 -7.97 3.17
C ALA A 78 -2.19 -7.70 4.30
N THR A 79 -1.67 -7.47 5.49
CA THR A 79 -2.44 -7.16 6.70
C THR A 79 -2.12 -5.74 7.15
N VAL A 80 -3.17 -4.95 7.30
CA VAL A 80 -3.08 -3.57 7.78
C VAL A 80 -4.19 -3.34 8.80
N VAL A 81 -4.12 -2.22 9.51
CA VAL A 81 -5.21 -1.79 10.40
C VAL A 81 -6.21 -0.99 9.58
N ASP A 82 -7.46 -1.43 9.55
CA ASP A 82 -8.55 -0.69 8.92
C ASP A 82 -8.89 0.51 9.80
N PRO A 83 -8.71 1.74 9.30
CA PRO A 83 -8.99 2.92 10.13
C PRO A 83 -10.46 3.11 10.47
N THR A 84 -11.38 2.49 9.72
CA THR A 84 -12.79 2.61 10.00
C THR A 84 -13.27 1.71 11.15
N THR A 85 -12.55 0.64 11.43
CA THR A 85 -12.90 -0.32 12.48
C THR A 85 -11.85 -0.42 13.58
N GLY A 86 -10.62 0.01 13.31
CA GLY A 86 -9.50 -0.13 14.23
C GLY A 86 -8.97 -1.56 14.33
N ALA A 87 -9.50 -2.49 13.54
CA ALA A 87 -9.12 -3.90 13.56
C ALA A 87 -8.13 -4.21 12.44
N ARG A 88 -7.32 -5.26 12.64
CA ARG A 88 -6.45 -5.77 11.58
C ARG A 88 -7.28 -6.49 10.54
N VAL A 89 -7.00 -6.19 9.28
CA VAL A 89 -7.65 -6.84 8.14
C VAL A 89 -6.59 -7.37 7.19
N THR A 90 -6.83 -8.56 6.65
CA THR A 90 -5.95 -9.16 5.65
C THR A 90 -6.71 -9.21 4.33
N LYS A 91 -6.13 -8.58 3.31
CA LYS A 91 -6.76 -8.48 2.00
C LYS A 91 -5.75 -8.81 0.92
N SER A 92 -6.26 -9.06 -0.28
CA SER A 92 -5.42 -9.27 -1.46
C SER A 92 -5.18 -7.92 -2.14
N PHE A 93 -3.91 -7.61 -2.38
CA PHE A 93 -3.48 -6.35 -2.98
C PHE A 93 -2.61 -6.60 -4.20
N TYR A 94 -2.41 -5.55 -4.99
CA TYR A 94 -1.43 -5.53 -6.05
C TYR A 94 -0.69 -4.20 -6.06
N THR A 95 0.51 -4.20 -6.62
CA THR A 95 1.32 -3.00 -6.77
C THR A 95 1.74 -2.89 -8.23
N SER A 96 1.24 -1.87 -8.93
CA SER A 96 1.51 -1.70 -10.35
C SER A 96 2.86 -1.04 -10.62
N GLU A 97 3.27 -0.12 -9.74
CA GLU A 97 4.55 0.57 -9.86
C GLU A 97 5.40 0.25 -8.63
N ARG A 98 6.61 -0.23 -8.86
CA ARG A 98 7.52 -0.66 -7.78
C ARG A 98 8.79 0.19 -7.81
N PRO A 99 8.71 1.43 -7.31
CA PRO A 99 9.90 2.27 -7.23
C PRO A 99 10.83 1.77 -6.13
N PHE A 100 12.14 1.76 -6.42
CA PHE A 100 13.13 1.32 -5.46
C PHE A 100 13.78 2.47 -4.69
N GLY A 101 13.31 3.70 -4.91
CA GLY A 101 13.90 4.88 -4.30
C GLY A 101 15.28 5.19 -4.86
N ALA A 102 16.07 5.93 -4.08
CA ALA A 102 17.42 6.27 -4.46
C ALA A 102 18.39 5.23 -3.90
N GLN A 103 19.16 4.59 -4.78
CA GLN A 103 20.21 3.67 -4.37
C GLN A 103 21.42 4.48 -3.91
N ARG A 104 21.84 4.27 -2.68
CA ARG A 104 22.98 4.97 -2.08
C ARG A 104 23.99 3.96 -1.59
N LEU A 105 25.20 4.41 -1.40
CA LEU A 105 26.31 3.58 -0.95
C LEU A 105 26.69 3.96 0.48
N ASN A 106 26.70 2.98 1.39
CA ASN A 106 27.24 3.18 2.71
C ASN A 106 28.77 3.11 2.61
N ARG A 107 29.43 4.23 2.82
CA ARG A 107 30.89 4.33 2.63
C ARG A 107 31.69 3.58 3.67
N GLU A 108 31.09 3.32 4.84
CA GLU A 108 31.79 2.57 5.88
C GLU A 108 31.83 1.08 5.61
N THR A 109 30.71 0.53 5.08
CA THR A 109 30.57 -0.90 4.84
C THR A 109 30.73 -1.29 3.37
N GLY A 110 30.65 -0.31 2.46
CA GLY A 110 30.64 -0.59 1.03
C GLY A 110 29.36 -1.19 0.51
N ALA A 111 28.33 -1.29 1.33
CA ALA A 111 27.06 -1.92 0.96
C ALA A 111 26.06 -0.89 0.43
N PRO A 112 25.25 -1.26 -0.56
CA PRO A 112 24.17 -0.37 -1.03
C PRO A 112 23.00 -0.38 -0.06
N TYR A 113 22.30 0.76 0.02
CA TYR A 113 21.02 0.87 0.70
C TYR A 113 20.08 1.74 -0.15
N TYR A 114 18.78 1.68 0.15
CA TYR A 114 17.76 2.33 -0.65
C TYR A 114 17.00 3.34 0.20
N ASP A 115 16.93 4.59 -0.26
CA ASP A 115 16.33 5.70 0.46
C ASP A 115 15.13 6.23 -0.34
N GLY A 116 14.09 6.65 0.39
CA GLY A 116 12.89 7.22 -0.24
C GLY A 116 11.98 6.20 -0.92
N VAL A 117 12.00 4.96 -0.45
CA VAL A 117 11.14 3.91 -1.01
C VAL A 117 9.68 4.19 -0.64
N THR A 118 8.84 4.35 -1.65
CA THR A 118 7.40 4.58 -1.48
C THR A 118 6.66 3.78 -2.53
N PHE A 119 5.68 3.00 -2.11
CA PHE A 119 4.85 2.24 -3.05
C PHE A 119 3.39 2.23 -2.60
N SER A 120 2.50 1.90 -3.52
CA SER A 120 1.07 1.82 -3.25
C SER A 120 0.59 0.39 -3.34
N MET A 121 -0.19 -0.03 -2.35
CA MET A 121 -0.91 -1.29 -2.35
C MET A 121 -2.37 -1.00 -2.67
N ILE A 122 -2.88 -1.63 -3.72
CA ILE A 122 -4.26 -1.42 -4.17
C ILE A 122 -5.02 -2.72 -3.97
N GLU A 123 -6.14 -2.65 -3.26
CA GLU A 123 -6.97 -3.83 -3.00
C GLU A 123 -7.52 -4.40 -4.30
N ARG A 124 -7.44 -5.71 -4.42
CA ARG A 124 -7.96 -6.44 -5.56
C ARG A 124 -9.49 -6.35 -5.66
#